data_8c0220ad011c9126b9bed1c52011aa5e
#
_entry.id   8c0220ad011c9126b9bed1c52011aa5e
#
_cell.length_a   1.000
_cell.length_b   1.000
_cell.length_c   1.000
_cell.angle_alpha   90.00
_cell.angle_beta   90.00
_cell.angle_gamma   90.00
#
_symmetry.space_group_name_H-M   'P 1'
#
loop_
_entity.id
_entity.type
_entity.pdbx_description
1 polymer ?
#
loop_
_entity_poly.entity_id
_entity_poly.type
_entity_poly.pdbx_seq_one_letter_code
_entity_poly.pdbx_strand_id
1 'polypeptide(L)'
;VVSNSKLFDRITPSNGLNRIGIIENMRRIRPLITSALMKIRLIISLFITFGFLACASKPIHSVTIFVIEGRVFDKESNFPLNQVKVYFIDTGYDEVLSKKATPIEIGLSNSRGKIDLRFNYLWERKASAFYDPSLKTFDIVLSREAYETKKFHFKESELETDRIAFLVNLDNIYMTRAAE
;
A
#
# COMPACT_ATOMS: atom_id res chain seq x y z
N VAL A 1 77.58 33.65 -24.63
CA VAL A 1 76.98 32.32 -24.79
C VAL A 1 77.79 31.37 -23.95
N VAL A 2 77.36 31.05 -22.71
CA VAL A 2 78.07 30.11 -21.82
C VAL A 2 77.22 28.88 -21.68
N SER A 3 77.77 27.77 -22.19
CA SER A 3 77.20 26.44 -22.15
C SER A 3 77.24 25.89 -20.71
N ASN A 4 76.07 25.62 -20.11
CA ASN A 4 75.92 24.88 -18.86
C ASN A 4 75.52 23.42 -19.16
N SER A 5 76.52 22.62 -19.53
CA SER A 5 76.35 21.18 -19.67
C SER A 5 77.24 20.45 -18.68
N LYS A 6 76.90 20.45 -17.39
CA LYS A 6 77.57 19.53 -16.41
C LYS A 6 76.80 19.58 -15.11
N LEU A 7 75.60 18.91 -15.04
CA LEU A 7 75.03 18.57 -13.74
C LEU A 7 74.07 17.35 -13.80
N PHE A 8 74.45 16.33 -14.53
CA PHE A 8 73.62 15.09 -14.57
C PHE A 8 74.41 13.81 -14.52
N ASP A 9 75.45 13.79 -13.71
CA ASP A 9 76.17 12.51 -13.45
C ASP A 9 76.52 12.42 -11.98
N ARG A 10 75.57 11.92 -11.17
CA ARG A 10 75.80 11.18 -9.92
C ARG A 10 74.47 10.87 -9.21
N ILE A 11 73.67 9.98 -9.75
CA ILE A 11 72.70 9.22 -8.92
C ILE A 11 73.10 7.75 -9.14
N THR A 12 73.91 7.25 -8.27
CA THR A 12 74.26 5.83 -8.17
C THR A 12 73.02 5.08 -7.68
N PRO A 13 72.64 3.97 -8.31
CA PRO A 13 71.51 3.16 -7.86
C PRO A 13 71.95 2.21 -6.75
N SER A 14 71.91 2.68 -5.50
CA SER A 14 72.17 1.80 -4.33
C SER A 14 70.89 1.42 -3.63
N ASN A 15 69.79 1.14 -4.35
CA ASN A 15 68.48 0.79 -3.76
C ASN A 15 67.91 -0.53 -4.28
N GLY A 16 68.68 -1.47 -4.72
CA GLY A 16 68.22 -2.80 -5.13
C GLY A 16 67.63 -3.63 -3.98
N LEU A 17 68.13 -3.46 -2.78
CA LEU A 17 67.71 -4.23 -1.60
C LEU A 17 66.35 -3.78 -0.99
N ASN A 18 65.98 -2.52 -1.12
CA ASN A 18 64.73 -2.05 -0.61
C ASN A 18 63.51 -2.43 -1.48
N ARG A 19 63.70 -2.64 -2.77
CA ARG A 19 62.60 -3.03 -3.68
C ARG A 19 62.12 -4.46 -3.41
N ILE A 20 62.99 -5.38 -3.06
CA ILE A 20 62.64 -6.78 -2.79
C ILE A 20 61.78 -6.87 -1.51
N GLY A 21 62.16 -6.16 -0.45
CA GLY A 21 61.37 -6.12 0.79
C GLY A 21 59.97 -5.51 0.65
N ILE A 22 59.82 -4.50 -0.21
CA ILE A 22 58.52 -3.87 -0.49
C ILE A 22 57.63 -4.83 -1.28
N ILE A 23 58.14 -5.53 -2.25
CA ILE A 23 57.37 -6.49 -3.07
C ILE A 23 56.92 -7.69 -2.22
N GLU A 24 57.77 -8.16 -1.32
CA GLU A 24 57.46 -9.28 -0.44
C GLU A 24 56.39 -8.91 0.62
N ASN A 25 56.48 -7.73 1.19
CA ASN A 25 55.45 -7.18 2.06
C ASN A 25 54.12 -6.97 1.32
N MET A 26 54.10 -6.46 0.09
CA MET A 26 52.88 -6.35 -0.71
C MET A 26 52.27 -7.71 -1.04
N ARG A 27 53.05 -8.76 -1.24
CA ARG A 27 52.53 -10.13 -1.45
C ARG A 27 51.84 -10.68 -0.19
N ARG A 28 52.32 -10.35 1.01
CA ARG A 28 51.69 -10.78 2.28
C ARG A 28 50.43 -9.99 2.63
N ILE A 29 50.36 -8.71 2.26
CA ILE A 29 49.25 -7.83 2.57
C ILE A 29 48.06 -8.01 1.59
N ARG A 30 48.30 -8.34 0.32
CA ARG A 30 47.27 -8.57 -0.68
C ARG A 30 46.16 -9.55 -0.24
N PRO A 31 46.43 -10.76 0.27
CA PRO A 31 45.38 -11.69 0.67
C PRO A 31 44.58 -11.20 1.88
N LEU A 32 45.19 -10.41 2.76
CA LEU A 32 44.50 -9.81 3.92
C LEU A 32 43.52 -8.71 3.49
N ILE A 33 43.95 -7.87 2.54
CA ILE A 33 43.08 -6.80 2.00
C ILE A 33 41.92 -7.38 1.20
N THR A 34 42.18 -8.40 0.36
CA THR A 34 41.09 -9.05 -0.40
C THR A 34 40.09 -9.75 0.49
N SER A 35 40.54 -10.42 1.56
CA SER A 35 39.66 -11.05 2.54
C SER A 35 38.84 -10.02 3.31
N ALA A 36 39.43 -8.90 3.71
CA ALA A 36 38.69 -7.81 4.40
C ALA A 36 37.66 -7.15 3.48
N LEU A 37 38.00 -6.85 2.24
CA LEU A 37 37.09 -6.30 1.23
C LEU A 37 35.93 -7.25 0.92
N MET A 38 36.19 -8.55 0.87
CA MET A 38 35.16 -9.55 0.63
C MET A 38 34.19 -9.63 1.79
N LYS A 39 34.65 -9.56 3.05
CA LYS A 39 33.82 -9.51 4.24
C LYS A 39 32.97 -8.24 4.29
N ILE A 40 33.55 -7.08 3.96
CA ILE A 40 32.82 -5.79 3.91
C ILE A 40 31.72 -5.83 2.84
N ARG A 41 31.99 -6.35 1.65
CA ARG A 41 30.98 -6.51 0.59
C ARG A 41 29.84 -7.43 1.00
N LEU A 42 30.15 -8.51 1.70
CA LEU A 42 29.14 -9.46 2.21
C LEU A 42 28.24 -8.82 3.28
N ILE A 43 28.83 -8.03 4.19
CA ILE A 43 28.09 -7.28 5.21
C ILE A 43 27.19 -6.23 4.55
N ILE A 44 27.69 -5.45 3.60
CA ILE A 44 26.92 -4.44 2.89
C ILE A 44 25.75 -5.10 2.12
N SER A 45 26.01 -6.21 1.43
CA SER A 45 24.97 -6.97 0.72
C SER A 45 23.89 -7.46 1.68
N LEU A 46 24.30 -7.97 2.86
CA LEU A 46 23.36 -8.44 3.88
C LEU A 46 22.50 -7.27 4.42
N PHE A 47 23.10 -6.12 4.69
CA PHE A 47 22.37 -4.92 5.13
C PHE A 47 21.38 -4.41 4.07
N ILE A 48 21.77 -4.44 2.81
CA ILE A 48 20.88 -4.02 1.72
C ILE A 48 19.70 -4.99 1.60
N THR A 49 19.92 -6.31 1.62
CA THR A 49 18.85 -7.31 1.56
C THR A 49 17.92 -7.25 2.78
N PHE A 50 18.43 -7.10 3.99
CA PHE A 50 17.62 -6.91 5.20
C PHE A 50 16.87 -5.57 5.19
N GLY A 51 17.46 -4.50 4.68
CA GLY A 51 16.82 -3.20 4.51
C GLY A 51 15.61 -3.26 3.58
N PHE A 52 15.73 -3.96 2.46
CA PHE A 52 14.62 -4.16 1.52
C PHE A 52 13.51 -5.04 2.11
N LEU A 53 13.85 -6.10 2.84
CA LEU A 53 12.86 -6.96 3.50
C LEU A 53 12.10 -6.21 4.62
N ALA A 54 12.75 -5.33 5.37
CA ALA A 54 12.09 -4.54 6.41
C ALA A 54 11.16 -3.46 5.84
N CYS A 55 11.44 -2.89 4.67
CA CYS A 55 10.56 -1.94 3.99
C CYS A 55 9.31 -2.60 3.37
N ALA A 56 9.39 -3.88 2.99
CA ALA A 56 8.29 -4.57 2.30
C ALA A 56 7.12 -4.97 3.21
N SER A 57 7.23 -4.79 4.53
CA SER A 57 6.24 -5.33 5.48
C SER A 57 5.34 -4.28 6.16
N LYS A 58 5.50 -2.99 5.87
CA LYS A 58 4.64 -1.96 6.48
C LYS A 58 3.29 -1.92 5.76
N PRO A 59 2.16 -2.05 6.49
CA PRO A 59 0.85 -1.89 5.89
C PRO A 59 0.70 -0.45 5.38
N ILE A 60 0.15 -0.31 4.19
CA ILE A 60 -0.24 1.00 3.66
C ILE A 60 -1.64 1.30 4.19
N HIS A 61 -1.78 2.39 4.92
CA HIS A 61 -3.05 2.89 5.40
C HIS A 61 -3.50 4.02 4.46
N SER A 62 -4.69 3.90 3.90
CA SER A 62 -5.32 4.99 3.15
C SER A 62 -6.72 5.22 3.70
N VAL A 63 -7.06 6.49 3.93
CA VAL A 63 -8.40 6.88 4.36
C VAL A 63 -9.18 7.33 3.14
N THR A 64 -10.35 6.73 2.95
CA THR A 64 -11.30 7.14 1.92
C THR A 64 -12.55 7.68 2.59
N ILE A 65 -13.05 8.82 2.12
CA ILE A 65 -14.30 9.41 2.56
C ILE A 65 -15.39 9.02 1.58
N PHE A 66 -16.46 8.42 2.08
CA PHE A 66 -17.63 8.08 1.30
C PHE A 66 -18.82 8.95 1.67
N VAL A 67 -19.55 9.40 0.67
CA VAL A 67 -20.87 10.02 0.80
C VAL A 67 -21.86 9.10 0.12
N ILE A 68 -22.82 8.57 0.87
CA ILE A 68 -23.82 7.63 0.38
C ILE A 68 -25.17 8.30 0.41
N GLU A 69 -25.80 8.41 -0.76
CA GLU A 69 -27.09 9.03 -0.93
C GLU A 69 -28.08 8.07 -1.59
N GLY A 70 -29.36 8.20 -1.23
CA GLY A 70 -30.42 7.41 -1.83
C GLY A 70 -31.75 7.57 -1.09
N ARG A 71 -32.78 6.88 -1.59
CA ARG A 71 -34.08 6.79 -0.92
C ARG A 71 -34.61 5.38 -0.96
N VAL A 72 -35.19 4.94 0.14
CA VAL A 72 -35.73 3.58 0.28
C VAL A 72 -37.23 3.60 0.44
N PHE A 73 -37.92 2.77 -0.34
CA PHE A 73 -39.36 2.65 -0.37
C PHE A 73 -39.77 1.19 -0.20
N ASP A 74 -40.95 0.99 0.38
CA ASP A 74 -41.66 -0.29 0.30
C ASP A 74 -42.18 -0.49 -1.12
N LYS A 75 -41.88 -1.64 -1.72
CA LYS A 75 -42.18 -1.92 -3.13
C LYS A 75 -43.68 -1.99 -3.42
N GLU A 76 -44.49 -2.45 -2.44
CA GLU A 76 -45.93 -2.65 -2.61
C GLU A 76 -46.69 -1.36 -2.36
N SER A 77 -46.40 -0.69 -1.26
CA SER A 77 -47.15 0.51 -0.84
C SER A 77 -46.55 1.81 -1.39
N ASN A 78 -45.33 1.77 -1.89
CA ASN A 78 -44.55 2.94 -2.34
C ASN A 78 -44.31 3.98 -1.22
N PHE A 79 -44.50 3.58 0.05
CA PHE A 79 -44.18 4.44 1.18
C PHE A 79 -42.68 4.44 1.51
N PRO A 80 -42.11 5.58 1.95
CA PRO A 80 -40.74 5.66 2.37
C PRO A 80 -40.49 4.77 3.61
N LEU A 81 -39.38 4.02 3.57
CA LEU A 81 -38.97 3.15 4.66
C LEU A 81 -37.95 3.84 5.55
N ASN A 82 -38.31 4.06 6.81
CA ASN A 82 -37.42 4.55 7.85
C ASN A 82 -36.64 3.40 8.50
N GLN A 83 -35.56 3.75 9.20
CA GLN A 83 -34.74 2.82 9.99
C GLN A 83 -34.20 1.62 9.20
N VAL A 84 -34.02 1.78 7.90
CA VAL A 84 -33.30 0.80 7.11
C VAL A 84 -31.81 0.92 7.47
N LYS A 85 -31.24 -0.16 7.97
CA LYS A 85 -29.82 -0.23 8.33
C LYS A 85 -28.97 -0.28 7.08
N VAL A 86 -27.93 0.53 7.07
CA VAL A 86 -26.95 0.59 5.97
C VAL A 86 -25.63 0.03 6.48
N TYR A 87 -25.13 -1.00 5.80
CA TYR A 87 -23.85 -1.62 6.12
C TYR A 87 -22.87 -1.41 4.98
N PHE A 88 -21.62 -1.22 5.35
CA PHE A 88 -20.48 -1.26 4.46
C PHE A 88 -19.70 -2.56 4.66
N ILE A 89 -19.32 -3.22 3.57
CA ILE A 89 -18.55 -4.48 3.59
C ILE A 89 -17.39 -4.34 2.62
N ASP A 90 -16.16 -4.33 3.11
CA ASP A 90 -14.96 -4.36 2.26
C ASP A 90 -14.79 -5.76 1.65
N THR A 91 -15.13 -5.90 0.38
CA THR A 91 -15.02 -7.17 -0.36
C THR A 91 -13.65 -7.39 -0.99
N GLY A 92 -12.90 -6.33 -1.26
CA GLY A 92 -11.53 -6.42 -1.79
C GLY A 92 -10.53 -7.01 -0.80
N TYR A 93 -10.90 -7.09 0.48
CA TYR A 93 -10.07 -7.67 1.52
C TYR A 93 -10.17 -9.21 1.56
N ASP A 94 -11.31 -9.78 1.18
CA ASP A 94 -11.59 -11.22 1.27
C ASP A 94 -10.75 -12.05 0.29
N GLU A 95 -10.50 -11.54 -0.92
CA GLU A 95 -9.76 -12.29 -1.94
C GLU A 95 -8.28 -12.47 -1.59
N VAL A 96 -7.70 -11.51 -0.86
CA VAL A 96 -6.25 -11.48 -0.59
C VAL A 96 -5.87 -12.12 0.74
N LEU A 97 -6.75 -12.09 1.74
CA LEU A 97 -6.41 -12.49 3.12
C LEU A 97 -7.24 -13.64 3.68
N SER A 98 -8.16 -14.22 2.93
CA SER A 98 -9.08 -15.29 3.38
C SER A 98 -9.83 -14.94 4.67
N LYS A 99 -9.99 -13.65 4.99
CA LYS A 99 -10.78 -13.17 6.12
C LYS A 99 -12.16 -12.80 5.63
N LYS A 100 -13.17 -13.37 6.26
CA LYS A 100 -14.57 -13.01 6.01
C LYS A 100 -14.76 -11.54 6.34
N ALA A 101 -15.20 -10.75 5.35
CA ALA A 101 -15.47 -9.33 5.53
C ALA A 101 -16.54 -9.14 6.61
N THR A 102 -16.24 -8.30 7.59
CA THR A 102 -17.19 -8.00 8.67
C THR A 102 -18.04 -6.80 8.27
N PRO A 103 -19.38 -6.91 8.23
CA PRO A 103 -20.25 -5.78 7.96
C PRO A 103 -20.09 -4.69 9.03
N ILE A 104 -19.93 -3.45 8.60
CA ILE A 104 -19.86 -2.27 9.45
C ILE A 104 -21.17 -1.50 9.29
N GLU A 105 -21.97 -1.37 10.34
CA GLU A 105 -23.16 -0.52 10.31
C GLU A 105 -22.71 0.94 10.27
N ILE A 106 -23.09 1.67 9.21
CA ILE A 106 -22.66 3.04 8.95
C ILE A 106 -23.79 4.06 9.17
N GLY A 107 -25.03 3.61 9.28
CA GLY A 107 -26.16 4.47 9.59
C GLY A 107 -27.52 3.89 9.23
N LEU A 108 -28.53 4.76 9.26
CA LEU A 108 -29.93 4.43 9.06
C LEU A 108 -30.60 5.41 8.09
N SER A 109 -31.64 4.94 7.36
CA SER A 109 -32.54 5.85 6.65
C SER A 109 -33.39 6.65 7.61
N ASN A 110 -33.68 7.90 7.27
CA ASN A 110 -34.54 8.77 8.08
C ASN A 110 -36.05 8.48 7.89
N SER A 111 -36.93 9.28 8.54
CA SER A 111 -38.38 9.15 8.46
C SER A 111 -38.96 9.33 7.05
N ARG A 112 -38.23 9.92 6.12
CA ARG A 112 -38.62 10.10 4.72
C ARG A 112 -37.93 9.06 3.80
N GLY A 113 -37.37 8.00 4.37
CA GLY A 113 -36.64 6.98 3.64
C GLY A 113 -35.32 7.46 3.05
N LYS A 114 -34.88 8.71 3.34
CA LYS A 114 -33.61 9.22 2.78
C LYS A 114 -32.43 8.61 3.50
N ILE A 115 -31.47 8.12 2.73
CA ILE A 115 -30.11 7.80 3.14
C ILE A 115 -29.25 9.01 2.78
N ASP A 116 -28.49 9.54 3.74
CA ASP A 116 -27.60 10.67 3.57
C ASP A 116 -26.50 10.50 4.63
N LEU A 117 -25.50 9.72 4.28
CA LEU A 117 -24.47 9.26 5.20
C LEU A 117 -23.09 9.66 4.70
N ARG A 118 -22.26 10.12 5.62
CA ARG A 118 -20.85 10.37 5.36
C ARG A 118 -20.01 9.60 6.37
N PHE A 119 -19.07 8.78 5.89
CA PHE A 119 -18.19 8.05 6.77
C PHE A 119 -16.79 7.96 6.20
N ASN A 120 -15.82 7.75 7.08
CA ASN A 120 -14.43 7.56 6.74
C ASN A 120 -14.09 6.08 6.89
N TYR A 121 -13.52 5.49 5.84
CA TYR A 121 -13.06 4.12 5.87
C TYR A 121 -11.54 4.08 5.79
N LEU A 122 -10.92 3.34 6.70
CA LEU A 122 -9.49 3.10 6.72
C LEU A 122 -9.19 1.78 6.02
N TRP A 123 -8.60 1.88 4.83
CA TRP A 123 -8.13 0.71 4.13
C TRP A 123 -6.81 0.24 4.73
N GLU A 124 -6.79 -0.98 5.28
CA GLU A 124 -5.59 -1.65 5.75
C GLU A 124 -5.15 -2.67 4.71
N ARG A 125 -4.08 -2.37 4.00
CA ARG A 125 -3.55 -3.29 2.99
C ARG A 125 -2.11 -3.63 3.31
N LYS A 126 -1.75 -4.92 3.17
CA LYS A 126 -0.34 -5.30 3.19
C LYS A 126 0.32 -4.68 1.96
N ALA A 127 1.47 -4.03 2.17
CA ALA A 127 2.31 -3.55 1.10
C ALA A 127 2.82 -4.75 0.28
N SER A 128 2.03 -5.22 -0.68
CA SER A 128 2.55 -5.96 -1.81
C SER A 128 3.17 -4.94 -2.77
N ALA A 129 4.24 -5.31 -3.46
CA ALA A 129 4.99 -4.40 -4.34
C ALA A 129 4.16 -3.76 -5.48
N PHE A 130 2.90 -4.14 -5.60
CA PHE A 130 1.96 -3.66 -6.60
C PHE A 130 0.63 -3.34 -5.90
N TYR A 131 0.49 -2.10 -5.43
CA TYR A 131 -0.81 -1.59 -5.00
C TYR A 131 -1.64 -1.32 -6.26
N ASP A 132 -2.67 -2.15 -6.48
CA ASP A 132 -3.67 -1.92 -7.51
C ASP A 132 -4.91 -1.26 -6.86
N PRO A 133 -5.18 0.04 -7.12
CA PRO A 133 -6.37 0.71 -6.62
C PRO A 133 -7.67 0.11 -7.17
N SER A 134 -7.64 -0.66 -8.27
CA SER A 134 -8.80 -1.35 -8.81
C SER A 134 -9.31 -2.47 -7.91
N LEU A 135 -8.51 -2.91 -6.93
CA LEU A 135 -8.90 -3.92 -5.95
C LEU A 135 -9.70 -3.36 -4.75
N LYS A 136 -9.96 -2.06 -4.70
CA LYS A 136 -10.83 -1.48 -3.68
C LYS A 136 -12.28 -1.67 -4.06
N THR A 137 -12.80 -2.84 -3.75
CA THR A 137 -14.20 -3.21 -3.95
C THR A 137 -14.92 -3.29 -2.62
N PHE A 138 -16.18 -2.91 -2.61
CA PHE A 138 -17.01 -2.96 -1.42
C PHE A 138 -18.49 -3.15 -1.77
N ASP A 139 -19.24 -3.61 -0.78
CA ASP A 139 -20.68 -3.73 -0.89
C ASP A 139 -21.36 -2.75 0.07
N ILE A 140 -22.45 -2.14 -0.39
CA ILE A 140 -23.43 -1.48 0.46
C ILE A 140 -24.62 -2.43 0.61
N VAL A 141 -24.93 -2.75 1.85
CA VAL A 141 -26.04 -3.67 2.18
C VAL A 141 -27.10 -2.93 2.97
N LEU A 142 -28.34 -3.01 2.50
CA LEU A 142 -29.51 -2.44 3.15
C LEU A 142 -30.30 -3.57 3.80
N SER A 143 -30.57 -3.45 5.08
CA SER A 143 -31.34 -4.44 5.85
C SER A 143 -32.39 -3.79 6.73
N ARG A 144 -33.56 -4.37 6.75
CA ARG A 144 -34.63 -4.02 7.66
C ARG A 144 -35.40 -5.28 8.01
N GLU A 145 -35.85 -5.37 9.26
CA GLU A 145 -36.72 -6.46 9.70
C GLU A 145 -37.98 -6.59 8.81
N ALA A 146 -38.38 -7.80 8.51
CA ALA A 146 -39.48 -8.16 7.60
C ALA A 146 -39.29 -7.77 6.12
N TYR A 147 -38.06 -7.40 5.70
CA TYR A 147 -37.75 -7.09 4.31
C TYR A 147 -36.56 -7.91 3.82
N GLU A 148 -36.55 -8.19 2.52
CA GLU A 148 -35.40 -8.80 1.86
C GLU A 148 -34.21 -7.83 1.88
N THR A 149 -33.06 -8.37 2.21
CA THR A 149 -31.80 -7.61 2.17
C THR A 149 -31.43 -7.23 0.74
N LYS A 150 -31.08 -5.95 0.51
CA LYS A 150 -30.56 -5.47 -0.76
C LYS A 150 -29.06 -5.28 -0.67
N LYS A 151 -28.35 -5.71 -1.71
CA LYS A 151 -26.90 -5.62 -1.79
C LYS A 151 -26.47 -4.96 -3.11
N PHE A 152 -25.58 -3.99 -3.03
CA PHE A 152 -25.01 -3.26 -4.14
C PHE A 152 -23.49 -3.38 -4.11
N HIS A 153 -22.89 -3.75 -5.23
CA HIS A 153 -21.46 -3.90 -5.36
C HIS A 153 -20.84 -2.70 -6.07
N PHE A 154 -19.75 -2.17 -5.55
CA PHE A 154 -19.05 -1.01 -6.08
C PHE A 154 -17.54 -1.25 -6.15
N LYS A 155 -16.90 -0.57 -7.12
CA LYS A 155 -15.46 -0.40 -7.19
C LYS A 155 -15.12 1.07 -7.00
N GLU A 156 -14.16 1.37 -6.13
CA GLU A 156 -13.75 2.76 -5.85
C GLU A 156 -13.37 3.50 -7.14
N SER A 157 -12.72 2.80 -8.09
CA SER A 157 -12.29 3.38 -9.37
C SER A 157 -13.41 3.80 -10.30
N GLU A 158 -14.64 3.33 -10.07
CA GLU A 158 -15.83 3.62 -10.90
C GLU A 158 -16.72 4.71 -10.29
N LEU A 159 -16.37 5.19 -9.08
CA LEU A 159 -17.16 6.21 -8.38
C LEU A 159 -16.79 7.63 -8.81
N GLU A 160 -17.79 8.48 -8.84
CA GLU A 160 -17.58 9.92 -8.96
C GLU A 160 -16.93 10.48 -7.69
N THR A 161 -16.07 11.47 -7.86
CA THR A 161 -15.41 12.14 -6.75
C THR A 161 -15.84 13.59 -6.66
N ASP A 162 -16.29 14.01 -5.48
CA ASP A 162 -16.45 15.42 -5.14
C ASP A 162 -15.28 15.85 -4.25
N ARG A 163 -14.29 16.51 -4.85
CA ARG A 163 -13.06 17.03 -4.22
C ARG A 163 -12.27 15.98 -3.45
N ILE A 164 -12.78 15.53 -2.30
CA ILE A 164 -12.09 14.61 -1.37
C ILE A 164 -12.92 13.38 -1.01
N ALA A 165 -14.18 13.29 -1.49
CA ALA A 165 -15.10 12.21 -1.16
C ALA A 165 -15.55 11.47 -2.40
N PHE A 166 -15.76 10.17 -2.27
CA PHE A 166 -16.39 9.34 -3.28
C PHE A 166 -17.90 9.33 -3.07
N LEU A 167 -18.64 9.63 -4.13
CA LEU A 167 -20.10 9.65 -4.10
C LEU A 167 -20.64 8.28 -4.50
N VAL A 168 -21.43 7.68 -3.61
CA VAL A 168 -22.19 6.45 -3.84
C VAL A 168 -23.66 6.81 -3.94
N ASN A 169 -24.17 6.94 -5.16
CA ASN A 169 -25.58 7.21 -5.41
C ASN A 169 -26.34 5.88 -5.55
N LEU A 170 -27.26 5.62 -4.63
CA LEU A 170 -28.11 4.43 -4.62
C LEU A 170 -29.46 4.65 -5.30
N ASP A 171 -29.76 5.89 -5.74
CA ASP A 171 -31.03 6.27 -6.35
C ASP A 171 -32.28 5.92 -5.48
N ASN A 172 -33.37 5.52 -6.12
CA ASN A 172 -34.56 5.04 -5.45
C ASN A 172 -34.54 3.51 -5.35
N ILE A 173 -34.56 3.02 -4.12
CA ILE A 173 -34.44 1.60 -3.81
C ILE A 173 -35.82 1.12 -3.34
N TYR A 174 -36.33 0.06 -3.94
CA TYR A 174 -37.55 -0.59 -3.55
C TYR A 174 -37.24 -1.91 -2.85
N MET A 175 -37.63 -2.05 -1.59
CA MET A 175 -37.48 -3.26 -0.80
C MET A 175 -38.74 -4.07 -0.80
N THR A 176 -38.63 -5.38 -1.03
CA THR A 176 -39.71 -6.36 -0.99
C THR A 176 -39.81 -6.91 0.42
N ARG A 177 -41.03 -7.13 0.93
CA ARG A 177 -41.20 -7.85 2.19
C ARG A 177 -40.73 -9.28 2.06
N ALA A 178 -40.07 -9.77 3.10
CA ALA A 178 -39.70 -11.18 3.14
C ALA A 178 -40.98 -12.03 3.25
N ALA A 179 -41.00 -13.15 2.51
CA ALA A 179 -42.08 -14.13 2.69
C ALA A 179 -41.96 -14.74 4.10
N GLU A 180 -43.08 -14.80 4.82
CA GLU A 180 -43.18 -15.48 6.11
C GLU A 180 -42.99 -16.98 5.99
#